data_5dc73dffb29e9da378bcbee0da099e57
#
_entry.id   5dc73dffb29e9da378bcbee0da099e57
#
_cell.length_a   1.000
_cell.length_b   1.000
_cell.length_c   1.000
_cell.angle_alpha   90.00
_cell.angle_beta   90.00
_cell.angle_gamma   90.00
#
_symmetry.space_group_name_H-M   'P 1'
#
loop_
_entity.id
_entity.type
_entity.pdbx_description
1 polymer ?
#
loop_
_entity_poly.entity_id
_entity_poly.type
_entity_poly.pdbx_seq_one_letter_code
_entity_poly.pdbx_strand_id
1 'polypeptide(L)'
;MSGEKLEKLMKIKGAIAACHFTADGKLLEHKGDIPREIVEMAAKVFAANNMMAQTQLEALSALAKAKFAPLLSWAVAGGDFLICVAGHYGIVVKLSEADLNLIYKELSEVARE
;
A
#
# COMPACT_ATOMS: atom_id res chain seq x y z
N MET A 1 4.20 -16.82 3.36
CA MET A 1 4.29 -16.68 1.91
C MET A 1 3.47 -15.49 1.44
N SER A 2 4.06 -14.65 0.59
CA SER A 2 3.35 -13.45 0.13
C SER A 2 2.15 -13.80 -0.75
N GLY A 3 2.16 -14.95 -1.44
CA GLY A 3 1.03 -15.36 -2.26
C GLY A 3 -0.28 -15.48 -1.50
N GLU A 4 -0.23 -16.06 -0.31
CA GLU A 4 -1.41 -16.20 0.54
C GLU A 4 -1.89 -14.85 1.05
N LYS A 5 -0.95 -13.97 1.39
CA LYS A 5 -1.27 -12.64 1.85
C LYS A 5 -1.92 -11.82 0.74
N LEU A 6 -1.40 -11.93 -0.48
CA LEU A 6 -1.98 -11.24 -1.62
C LEU A 6 -3.38 -11.75 -1.96
N GLU A 7 -3.61 -13.05 -1.82
CA GLU A 7 -4.95 -13.60 -2.03
C GLU A 7 -5.94 -13.04 -1.02
N LYS A 8 -5.50 -12.87 0.22
CA LYS A 8 -6.30 -12.26 1.27
C LYS A 8 -6.70 -10.84 0.88
N LEU A 9 -5.73 -10.06 0.39
CA LEU A 9 -5.98 -8.69 -0.05
C LEU A 9 -6.94 -8.63 -1.24
N MET A 10 -6.83 -9.59 -2.16
CA MET A 10 -7.71 -9.63 -3.32
C MET A 10 -9.16 -9.95 -2.99
N LYS A 11 -9.45 -10.41 -1.77
CA LYS A 11 -10.83 -10.65 -1.33
C LYS A 11 -11.51 -9.37 -0.87
N ILE A 12 -10.77 -8.28 -0.72
CA ILE A 12 -11.35 -6.98 -0.35
C ILE A 12 -12.25 -6.52 -1.49
N LYS A 13 -13.44 -6.04 -1.13
CA LYS A 13 -14.40 -5.58 -2.13
C LYS A 13 -13.80 -4.47 -2.99
N GLY A 14 -13.88 -4.64 -4.29
CA GLY A 14 -13.36 -3.67 -5.25
C GLY A 14 -11.89 -3.85 -5.59
N ALA A 15 -11.21 -4.82 -4.98
CA ALA A 15 -9.78 -5.04 -5.23
C ALA A 15 -9.54 -5.42 -6.68
N ILE A 16 -8.58 -4.74 -7.31
CA ILE A 16 -8.19 -4.97 -8.70
C ILE A 16 -6.84 -5.66 -8.77
N ALA A 17 -5.92 -5.24 -7.90
CA ALA A 17 -4.57 -5.78 -7.88
C ALA A 17 -3.95 -5.58 -6.50
N ALA A 18 -3.02 -6.47 -6.17
CA ALA A 18 -2.25 -6.36 -4.94
C ALA A 18 -0.80 -6.76 -5.25
N CYS A 19 0.14 -6.19 -4.51
CA CYS A 19 1.54 -6.51 -4.73
C CYS A 19 2.33 -6.51 -3.43
N HIS A 20 3.45 -7.24 -3.47
CA HIS A 20 4.46 -7.26 -2.41
C HIS A 20 5.77 -6.80 -3.03
N PHE A 21 6.43 -5.85 -2.41
CA PHE A 21 7.64 -5.25 -2.95
C PHE A 21 8.70 -5.07 -1.85
N THR A 22 9.93 -4.79 -2.28
CA THR A 22 11.04 -4.57 -1.36
C THR A 22 11.19 -3.08 -1.03
N ALA A 23 11.95 -2.78 0.01
CA ALA A 23 12.20 -1.40 0.41
C ALA A 23 12.81 -0.55 -0.71
N ASP A 24 13.59 -1.18 -1.59
CA ASP A 24 14.22 -0.48 -2.71
C ASP A 24 13.39 -0.54 -4.01
N GLY A 25 12.15 -1.00 -3.91
CA GLY A 25 11.21 -0.92 -5.03
C GLY A 25 11.19 -2.06 -6.01
N LYS A 26 11.69 -3.23 -5.62
CA LYS A 26 11.61 -4.42 -6.46
C LYS A 26 10.30 -5.15 -6.21
N LEU A 27 9.62 -5.52 -7.28
CA LEU A 27 8.41 -6.33 -7.18
C LEU A 27 8.79 -7.76 -6.83
N LEU A 28 8.21 -8.30 -5.77
CA LEU A 28 8.40 -9.69 -5.37
C LEU A 28 7.31 -10.59 -5.92
N GLU A 29 6.06 -10.13 -5.80
CA GLU A 29 4.90 -10.91 -6.21
C GLU A 29 3.71 -9.99 -6.40
N HIS A 30 2.80 -10.36 -7.29
CA HIS A 30 1.57 -9.60 -7.47
C HIS A 30 0.43 -10.53 -7.86
N LYS A 31 -0.80 -10.04 -7.65
CA LYS A 31 -2.02 -10.68 -8.09
C LYS A 31 -2.95 -9.63 -8.68
N GLY A 32 -3.83 -10.07 -9.55
CA GLY A 32 -4.77 -9.17 -10.18
C GLY A 32 -4.52 -9.05 -11.67
N ASP A 33 -5.43 -8.36 -12.33
CA ASP A 33 -5.47 -8.30 -13.80
C ASP A 33 -4.81 -7.02 -14.32
N ILE A 34 -3.54 -6.83 -13.92
CA ILE A 34 -2.74 -5.70 -14.38
C ILE A 34 -1.41 -6.26 -14.91
N PRO A 35 -0.92 -5.79 -16.06
CA PRO A 35 0.35 -6.26 -16.61
C PRO A 35 1.50 -6.11 -15.61
N ARG A 36 2.36 -7.12 -15.56
CA ARG A 36 3.49 -7.14 -14.62
C ARG A 36 4.37 -5.90 -14.72
N GLU A 37 4.59 -5.42 -15.93
CA GLU A 37 5.44 -4.23 -16.15
C GLU A 37 4.91 -2.99 -15.43
N ILE A 38 3.58 -2.85 -15.39
CA ILE A 38 2.93 -1.74 -14.71
C ILE A 38 3.09 -1.89 -13.20
N VAL A 39 2.92 -3.11 -12.71
CA VAL A 39 3.07 -3.38 -11.27
C VAL A 39 4.52 -3.19 -10.84
N GLU A 40 5.48 -3.56 -11.68
CA GLU A 40 6.90 -3.33 -11.39
C GLU A 40 7.21 -1.84 -11.25
N MET A 41 6.64 -1.02 -12.12
CA MET A 41 6.79 0.44 -12.02
C MET A 41 6.11 0.95 -10.74
N ALA A 42 4.92 0.46 -10.46
CA ALA A 42 4.18 0.85 -9.25
C ALA A 42 4.97 0.53 -7.98
N ALA A 43 5.64 -0.61 -7.94
CA ALA A 43 6.46 -1.00 -6.78
C ALA A 43 7.55 0.04 -6.49
N LYS A 44 8.18 0.56 -7.54
CA LYS A 44 9.21 1.61 -7.38
C LYS A 44 8.61 2.89 -6.83
N VAL A 45 7.46 3.29 -7.34
CA VAL A 45 6.77 4.49 -6.89
C VAL A 45 6.31 4.33 -5.44
N PHE A 46 5.76 3.18 -5.09
CA PHE A 46 5.31 2.90 -3.73
C PHE A 46 6.47 2.96 -2.73
N ALA A 47 7.61 2.36 -3.07
CA ALA A 47 8.79 2.40 -2.21
C ALA A 47 9.28 3.83 -2.02
N ALA A 48 9.33 4.62 -3.09
CA ALA A 48 9.74 6.02 -3.01
C ALA A 48 8.77 6.83 -2.15
N ASN A 49 7.47 6.61 -2.32
CA ASN A 49 6.47 7.33 -1.56
C ASN A 49 6.51 6.95 -0.07
N ASN A 50 6.82 5.70 0.25
CA ASN A 50 7.04 5.29 1.64
C ASN A 50 8.14 6.14 2.29
N MET A 51 9.25 6.35 1.58
CA MET A 51 10.36 7.15 2.10
C MET A 51 9.95 8.61 2.30
N MET A 52 9.23 9.18 1.34
CA MET A 52 8.77 10.56 1.43
C MET A 52 7.77 10.75 2.57
N ALA A 53 6.82 9.85 2.68
CA ALA A 53 5.80 9.92 3.72
C ALA A 53 6.42 9.74 5.12
N GLN A 54 7.37 8.83 5.26
CA GLN A 54 8.08 8.64 6.52
C GLN A 54 8.82 9.92 6.92
N THR A 55 9.50 10.56 5.97
CA THR A 55 10.20 11.81 6.21
C THR A 55 9.26 12.92 6.67
N GLN A 56 8.09 13.03 6.03
CA GLN A 56 7.06 14.00 6.43
C GLN A 56 6.61 13.78 7.87
N LEU A 57 6.35 12.52 8.23
CA LEU A 57 5.86 12.20 9.56
C LEU A 57 6.92 12.45 10.63
N GLU A 58 8.19 12.17 10.32
CA GLU A 58 9.29 12.46 11.23
C GLU A 58 9.43 13.97 11.48
N ALA A 59 9.29 14.75 10.42
CA ALA A 59 9.36 16.21 10.55
C ALA A 59 8.19 16.73 11.39
N LEU A 60 6.98 16.23 11.16
CA LEU A 60 5.82 16.62 11.95
C LEU A 60 5.96 16.23 13.40
N SER A 61 6.52 15.04 13.69
CA SER A 61 6.76 14.61 15.06
C SER A 61 7.69 15.57 15.79
N ALA A 62 8.75 16.01 15.12
CA ALA A 62 9.70 16.94 15.71
C ALA A 62 9.09 18.30 15.96
N LEU A 63 8.33 18.83 14.99
CA LEU A 63 7.76 20.18 15.09
C LEU A 63 6.57 20.26 16.04
N ALA A 64 5.69 19.27 16.03
CA ALA A 64 4.46 19.28 16.80
C ALA A 64 4.60 18.67 18.18
N LYS A 65 5.73 18.07 18.49
CA LYS A 65 6.00 17.37 19.75
C LYS A 65 4.91 16.31 20.01
N ALA A 66 4.48 15.64 18.95
CA ALA A 66 3.51 14.57 18.99
C ALA A 66 4.03 13.40 18.18
N LYS A 67 3.46 12.22 18.41
CA LYS A 67 3.96 11.02 17.76
C LYS A 67 3.26 10.79 16.42
N PHE A 68 3.86 11.28 15.35
CA PHE A 68 3.39 11.03 13.98
C PHE A 68 4.12 9.91 13.27
N ALA A 69 5.29 9.50 13.75
CA ALA A 69 6.09 8.41 13.19
C ALA A 69 5.96 7.17 14.07
N PRO A 70 6.17 5.98 13.55
CA PRO A 70 6.55 5.67 12.18
C PRO A 70 5.37 5.69 11.21
N LEU A 71 5.66 5.67 9.92
CA LEU A 71 4.64 5.54 8.88
C LEU A 71 3.96 4.18 9.01
N LEU A 72 2.63 4.19 9.08
CA LEU A 72 1.85 2.95 9.14
C LEU A 72 1.24 2.59 7.78
N SER A 73 0.67 3.59 7.13
CA SER A 73 0.04 3.38 5.81
C SER A 73 -0.18 4.72 5.15
N TRP A 74 -0.45 4.67 3.85
CA TRP A 74 -0.88 5.85 3.12
C TRP A 74 -1.85 5.44 2.02
N ALA A 75 -2.64 6.39 1.55
CA ALA A 75 -3.64 6.18 0.51
C ALA A 75 -3.69 7.37 -0.42
N VAL A 76 -3.90 7.09 -1.71
CA VAL A 76 -4.04 8.13 -2.73
C VAL A 76 -5.23 7.77 -3.60
N ALA A 77 -6.14 8.73 -3.78
CA ALA A 77 -7.30 8.55 -4.65
C ALA A 77 -7.08 9.37 -5.92
N GLY A 78 -7.33 8.76 -7.06
CA GLY A 78 -7.25 9.44 -8.33
C GLY A 78 -8.12 8.76 -9.37
N GLY A 79 -8.88 9.54 -10.13
CA GLY A 79 -9.79 9.00 -11.12
C GLY A 79 -10.81 8.06 -10.48
N ASP A 80 -10.84 6.84 -10.95
CA ASP A 80 -11.80 5.83 -10.48
C ASP A 80 -11.19 4.88 -9.44
N PHE A 81 -9.96 5.16 -8.99
CA PHE A 81 -9.21 4.21 -8.18
C PHE A 81 -8.69 4.80 -6.90
N LEU A 82 -8.44 3.90 -5.94
CA LEU A 82 -7.79 4.22 -4.69
C LEU A 82 -6.61 3.27 -4.53
N ILE A 83 -5.45 3.82 -4.22
CA ILE A 83 -4.24 3.05 -3.97
C ILE A 83 -3.92 3.16 -2.48
N CYS A 84 -3.70 2.03 -1.82
CA CYS A 84 -3.32 2.00 -0.41
C CYS A 84 -2.08 1.15 -0.25
N VAL A 85 -1.17 1.61 0.61
CA VAL A 85 0.06 0.88 0.91
C VAL A 85 0.27 0.86 2.42
N ALA A 86 0.63 -0.30 2.94
CA ALA A 86 1.08 -0.43 4.33
C ALA A 86 2.32 -1.34 4.30
N GLY A 87 3.40 -0.88 4.93
CA GLY A 87 4.67 -1.61 4.88
C GLY A 87 5.11 -1.81 3.44
N HIS A 88 5.29 -3.06 3.03
CA HIS A 88 5.73 -3.41 1.68
C HIS A 88 4.62 -4.10 0.87
N TYR A 89 3.37 -3.84 1.24
CA TYR A 89 2.20 -4.38 0.53
C TYR A 89 1.35 -3.24 0.02
N GLY A 90 0.89 -3.37 -1.23
CA GLY A 90 0.03 -2.37 -1.84
C GLY A 90 -1.19 -3.00 -2.48
N ILE A 91 -2.26 -2.23 -2.57
CA ILE A 91 -3.51 -2.67 -3.17
C ILE A 91 -4.12 -1.52 -3.98
N VAL A 92 -4.74 -1.88 -5.08
CA VAL A 92 -5.52 -0.94 -5.90
C VAL A 92 -6.96 -1.40 -5.85
N VAL A 93 -7.86 -0.51 -5.48
CA VAL A 93 -9.30 -0.82 -5.42
C VAL A 93 -10.09 0.20 -6.22
N LYS A 94 -11.30 -0.18 -6.65
CA LYS A 94 -12.23 0.76 -7.25
C LYS A 94 -12.70 1.73 -6.18
N LEU A 95 -12.56 3.01 -6.43
CA LEU A 95 -12.91 4.05 -5.46
C LEU A 95 -14.38 3.96 -5.04
N SER A 96 -15.26 3.64 -5.98
CA SER A 96 -16.71 3.53 -5.71
C SER A 96 -17.07 2.41 -4.74
N GLU A 97 -16.18 1.43 -4.55
CA GLU A 97 -16.42 0.29 -3.67
C GLU A 97 -15.52 0.31 -2.44
N ALA A 98 -14.65 1.32 -2.32
CA ALA A 98 -13.63 1.36 -1.27
C ALA A 98 -14.22 1.66 0.11
N ASP A 99 -13.75 0.89 1.09
CA ASP A 99 -14.00 1.14 2.51
C ASP A 99 -12.62 1.28 3.16
N LEU A 100 -12.22 2.52 3.41
CA LEU A 100 -10.87 2.81 3.92
C LEU A 100 -10.57 2.11 5.24
N ASN A 101 -11.55 2.04 6.13
CA ASN A 101 -11.34 1.39 7.43
C ASN A 101 -11.04 -0.10 7.26
N LEU A 102 -11.81 -0.76 6.40
CA LEU A 102 -11.60 -2.17 6.13
C LEU A 102 -10.27 -2.41 5.43
N ILE A 103 -9.96 -1.58 4.43
CA ILE A 103 -8.72 -1.71 3.67
C ILE A 103 -7.52 -1.53 4.60
N TYR A 104 -7.54 -0.50 5.44
CA TYR A 104 -6.46 -0.25 6.38
C TYR A 104 -6.27 -1.44 7.32
N LYS A 105 -7.36 -1.96 7.86
CA LYS A 105 -7.31 -3.09 8.78
C LYS A 105 -6.68 -4.32 8.13
N GLU A 106 -7.19 -4.71 6.96
CA GLU A 106 -6.70 -5.92 6.27
C GLU A 106 -5.26 -5.76 5.81
N LEU A 107 -4.95 -4.60 5.24
CA LEU A 107 -3.62 -4.32 4.73
C LEU A 107 -2.58 -4.26 5.86
N SER A 108 -2.94 -3.65 6.98
CA SER A 108 -2.06 -3.57 8.15
C SER A 108 -1.80 -4.94 8.76
N GLU A 109 -2.80 -5.79 8.81
CA GLU A 109 -2.63 -7.17 9.32
C GLU A 109 -1.66 -7.95 8.45
N VAL A 110 -1.83 -7.86 7.13
CA VAL A 110 -0.94 -8.54 6.18
C VAL A 110 0.49 -8.01 6.31
N ALA A 111 0.65 -6.71 6.44
CA ALA A 111 1.97 -6.09 6.54
C ALA A 111 2.72 -6.48 7.82
N ARG A 112 1.98 -6.75 8.90
CA ARG A 112 2.59 -7.15 10.18
C ARG A 112 2.95 -8.63 10.24
N GLU A 113 2.32 -9.44 9.42
CA GLU A 113 2.64 -10.86 9.36
C GLU A 113 4.03 -11.08 8.73
#